data_c13a3ba8a8a26b2e403524b68709df9a
#
_entry.id   c13a3ba8a8a26b2e403524b68709df9a
#
_cell.length_a   1.000
_cell.length_b   1.000
_cell.length_c   1.000
_cell.angle_alpha   90.00
_cell.angle_beta   90.00
_cell.angle_gamma   90.00
#
_symmetry.space_group_name_H-M   'P 1'
#
loop_
_entity.id
_entity.type
_entity.pdbx_description
1 polymer ?
#
loop_
_entity_poly.entity_id
_entity_poly.type
_entity_poly.pdbx_seq_one_letter_code
_entity_poly.pdbx_strand_id
1 'polypeptide(L)'
;MSFRYTVGMAKTLALLFGVVFLLIGILGFVPAVAPNEMLLNIFHVNAAHNAVHLLTGIVALLAGMAGVGASKTFFKIFGVVYGVVAVLGFVVGDGMLLGLISNNTADTWLHVGIAVVSLIIGFAPSGELTTTAA
;
A
#
# COMPACT_ATOMS: atom_id res chain seq x y z
N MET A 1 -0.89 8.45 -24.30
CA MET A 1 -1.95 7.53 -23.88
C MET A 1 -2.46 8.00 -22.53
N SER A 2 -3.68 8.52 -22.47
CA SER A 2 -4.25 9.01 -21.22
C SER A 2 -4.87 7.81 -20.49
N PHE A 3 -4.28 7.40 -19.37
CA PHE A 3 -4.88 6.39 -18.51
C PHE A 3 -6.07 7.04 -17.79
N ARG A 4 -7.27 6.69 -18.21
CA ARG A 4 -8.51 7.09 -17.54
C ARG A 4 -9.13 5.85 -16.90
N TYR A 5 -9.31 5.87 -15.61
CA TYR A 5 -10.07 4.83 -14.95
C TYR A 5 -11.48 5.31 -14.62
N THR A 6 -12.42 4.37 -14.58
CA THR A 6 -13.83 4.65 -14.33
C THR A 6 -14.05 5.24 -12.94
N VAL A 7 -15.06 6.10 -12.82
CA VAL A 7 -15.57 6.57 -11.53
C VAL A 7 -15.87 5.35 -10.65
N GLY A 8 -15.27 5.27 -9.49
CA GLY A 8 -15.39 4.12 -8.58
C GLY A 8 -14.21 3.15 -8.58
N MET A 9 -13.34 3.15 -9.57
CA MET A 9 -12.16 2.27 -9.58
C MET A 9 -11.24 2.54 -8.38
N ALA A 10 -11.02 3.81 -7.99
CA ALA A 10 -10.24 4.14 -6.82
C ALA A 10 -10.83 3.55 -5.53
N LYS A 11 -12.15 3.55 -5.40
CA LYS A 11 -12.88 2.91 -4.29
C LYS A 11 -12.62 1.40 -4.26
N THR A 12 -12.80 0.74 -5.39
CA THR A 12 -12.56 -0.71 -5.51
C THR A 12 -11.11 -1.06 -5.21
N LEU A 13 -10.16 -0.28 -5.72
CA LEU A 13 -8.74 -0.48 -5.47
C LEU A 13 -8.39 -0.24 -3.99
N ALA A 14 -8.98 0.75 -3.33
CA ALA A 14 -8.77 0.98 -1.90
C ALA A 14 -9.29 -0.20 -1.06
N LEU A 15 -10.45 -0.75 -1.38
CA LEU A 15 -11.00 -1.93 -0.70
C LEU A 15 -10.10 -3.15 -0.93
N LEU A 16 -9.69 -3.40 -2.16
CA LEU A 16 -8.78 -4.50 -2.49
C LEU A 16 -7.43 -4.34 -1.80
N PHE A 17 -6.87 -3.15 -1.82
CA PHE A 17 -5.62 -2.81 -1.16
C PHE A 17 -5.70 -3.06 0.35
N GLY A 18 -6.82 -2.64 0.95
CA GLY A 18 -7.08 -2.86 2.37
C GLY A 18 -7.12 -4.34 2.76
N VAL A 19 -7.82 -5.16 1.98
CA VAL A 19 -7.88 -6.61 2.20
C VAL A 19 -6.49 -7.25 2.08
N VAL A 20 -5.73 -6.89 1.05
CA VAL A 20 -4.37 -7.42 0.84
C VAL A 20 -3.44 -7.02 1.99
N PHE A 21 -3.47 -5.76 2.42
CA PHE A 21 -2.63 -5.30 3.53
C PHE A 21 -2.98 -5.94 4.86
N LEU A 22 -4.27 -6.15 5.15
CA LEU A 22 -4.70 -6.91 6.33
C LEU A 22 -4.21 -8.36 6.27
N LEU A 23 -4.33 -8.99 5.12
CA LEU A 23 -3.90 -10.37 4.93
C LEU A 23 -2.39 -10.53 5.15
N ILE A 24 -1.57 -9.66 4.54
CA ILE A 24 -0.10 -9.70 4.72
C ILE A 24 0.27 -9.39 6.17
N GLY A 25 -0.39 -8.45 6.81
CA GLY A 25 -0.16 -8.12 8.21
C GLY A 25 -0.44 -9.29 9.15
N ILE A 26 -1.53 -10.02 8.91
CA ILE A 26 -1.86 -11.25 9.67
C ILE A 26 -0.85 -12.35 9.38
N LEU A 27 -0.55 -12.61 8.11
CA LEU A 27 0.37 -13.68 7.70
C LEU A 27 1.79 -13.44 8.22
N GLY A 28 2.21 -12.20 8.42
CA GLY A 28 3.50 -11.87 9.03
C GLY A 28 3.66 -12.37 10.47
N PHE A 29 2.55 -12.67 11.16
CA PHE A 29 2.55 -13.28 12.50
C PHE A 29 2.46 -14.82 12.48
N VAL A 30 2.29 -15.43 11.32
CA VAL A 30 2.12 -16.89 11.18
C VAL A 30 3.46 -17.53 10.87
N PRO A 31 4.07 -18.31 11.79
CA PRO A 31 5.41 -18.87 11.61
C PRO A 31 5.56 -19.76 10.38
N ALA A 32 4.51 -20.46 9.95
CA ALA A 32 4.52 -21.30 8.75
C ALA A 32 4.69 -20.50 7.46
N VAL A 33 4.26 -19.24 7.43
CA VAL A 33 4.32 -18.35 6.27
C VAL A 33 5.45 -17.34 6.40
N ALA A 34 5.82 -16.97 7.64
CA ALA A 34 6.89 -16.05 7.98
C ALA A 34 7.90 -16.71 8.93
N PRO A 35 8.60 -17.78 8.50
CA PRO A 35 9.61 -18.43 9.32
C PRO A 35 10.77 -17.47 9.60
N ASN A 36 11.20 -17.38 10.88
CA ASN A 36 12.27 -16.49 11.30
C ASN A 36 12.07 -15.03 10.86
N GLU A 37 10.84 -14.53 10.94
CA GLU A 37 10.48 -13.16 10.52
C GLU A 37 10.70 -12.89 9.01
N MET A 38 10.77 -13.93 8.20
CA MET A 38 10.89 -13.82 6.74
C MET A 38 9.61 -14.24 6.05
N LEU A 39 8.71 -13.27 5.81
CA LEU A 39 7.45 -13.50 5.10
C LEU A 39 7.72 -14.05 3.69
N LEU A 40 7.18 -15.23 3.40
CA LEU A 40 7.40 -15.98 2.15
C LEU A 40 8.89 -16.25 1.85
N ASN A 41 9.75 -16.24 2.85
CA ASN A 41 11.22 -16.28 2.72
C ASN A 41 11.82 -15.14 1.86
N ILE A 42 11.12 -14.04 1.69
CA ILE A 42 11.53 -12.92 0.84
C ILE A 42 11.62 -11.62 1.63
N PHE A 43 10.57 -11.29 2.40
CA PHE A 43 10.41 -10.00 3.05
C PHE A 43 10.70 -10.08 4.55
N HIS A 44 11.57 -9.19 5.03
CA HIS A 44 11.89 -9.14 6.45
C HIS A 44 10.80 -8.37 7.20
N VAL A 45 10.08 -9.05 8.06
CA VAL A 45 8.98 -8.48 8.86
C VAL A 45 9.25 -8.68 10.35
N ASN A 46 8.72 -7.78 11.16
CA ASN A 46 8.64 -7.94 12.61
C ASN A 46 7.26 -7.48 13.09
N ALA A 47 7.00 -7.58 14.39
CA ALA A 47 5.70 -7.20 14.94
C ALA A 47 5.30 -5.75 14.59
N ALA A 48 6.26 -4.81 14.62
CA ALA A 48 6.02 -3.42 14.24
C ALA A 48 5.68 -3.28 12.75
N HIS A 49 6.40 -3.97 11.86
CA HIS A 49 6.13 -3.99 10.42
C HIS A 49 4.74 -4.57 10.13
N ASN A 50 4.41 -5.70 10.75
CA ASN A 50 3.09 -6.34 10.62
C ASN A 50 1.97 -5.42 11.13
N ALA A 51 2.17 -4.73 12.25
CA ALA A 51 1.21 -3.77 12.80
C ALA A 51 0.96 -2.59 11.85
N VAL A 52 2.00 -2.07 11.20
CA VAL A 52 1.86 -1.02 10.18
C VAL A 52 1.02 -1.51 9.00
N HIS A 53 1.23 -2.75 8.55
CA HIS A 53 0.40 -3.33 7.48
C HIS A 53 -1.06 -3.46 7.89
N LEU A 54 -1.35 -3.93 9.12
CA LEU A 54 -2.73 -4.03 9.64
C LEU A 54 -3.38 -2.66 9.70
N LEU A 55 -2.69 -1.66 10.25
CA LEU A 55 -3.21 -0.30 10.36
C LEU A 55 -3.49 0.32 8.98
N THR A 56 -2.56 0.16 8.06
CA THR A 56 -2.72 0.62 6.67
C THR A 56 -3.92 -0.04 6.01
N GLY A 57 -4.08 -1.34 6.19
CA GLY A 57 -5.22 -2.09 5.65
C GLY A 57 -6.56 -1.59 6.18
N ILE A 58 -6.65 -1.30 7.49
CA ILE A 58 -7.86 -0.74 8.10
C ILE A 58 -8.18 0.64 7.50
N VAL A 59 -7.18 1.52 7.41
CA VAL A 59 -7.37 2.87 6.87
C VAL A 59 -7.79 2.82 5.39
N ALA A 60 -7.20 1.93 4.60
CA ALA A 60 -7.59 1.72 3.20
C ALA A 60 -9.03 1.25 3.06
N LEU A 61 -9.49 0.31 3.89
CA LEU A 61 -10.88 -0.15 3.90
C LEU A 61 -11.83 0.99 4.27
N LEU A 62 -11.52 1.75 5.31
CA LEU A 62 -12.34 2.90 5.71
C LEU A 62 -12.42 3.94 4.59
N ALA A 63 -11.33 4.24 3.92
CA ALA A 63 -11.31 5.14 2.77
C ALA A 63 -12.16 4.61 1.61
N GLY A 64 -12.03 3.31 1.30
CA GLY A 64 -12.84 2.65 0.28
C GLY A 64 -14.33 2.69 0.60
N MET A 65 -14.71 2.46 1.85
CA MET A 65 -16.10 2.53 2.29
C MET A 65 -16.66 3.96 2.26
N ALA A 66 -15.82 4.96 2.53
CA ALA A 66 -16.19 6.37 2.50
C ALA A 66 -16.40 6.92 1.06
N GLY A 67 -15.83 6.28 0.05
CA GLY A 67 -16.09 6.61 -1.36
C GLY A 67 -14.87 7.00 -2.17
N VAL A 68 -15.09 7.46 -3.39
CA VAL A 68 -14.05 7.75 -4.39
C VAL A 68 -13.09 8.85 -3.92
N GLY A 69 -13.61 9.95 -3.40
CA GLY A 69 -12.80 11.09 -2.95
C GLY A 69 -11.84 10.69 -1.82
N ALA A 70 -12.37 10.00 -0.80
CA ALA A 70 -11.57 9.49 0.31
C ALA A 70 -10.52 8.47 -0.15
N SER A 71 -10.87 7.58 -1.07
CA SER A 71 -9.96 6.60 -1.66
C SER A 71 -8.80 7.27 -2.41
N LYS A 72 -9.08 8.28 -3.22
CA LYS A 72 -8.05 9.05 -3.93
C LYS A 72 -7.13 9.79 -2.95
N THR A 73 -7.70 10.40 -1.92
CA THR A 73 -6.92 11.07 -0.87
C THR A 73 -6.02 10.07 -0.13
N PHE A 74 -6.55 8.90 0.21
CA PHE A 74 -5.77 7.82 0.80
C PHE A 74 -4.57 7.46 -0.09
N PHE A 75 -4.77 7.21 -1.38
CA PHE A 75 -3.67 6.84 -2.29
C PHE A 75 -2.64 7.95 -2.47
N LYS A 76 -3.06 9.22 -2.48
CA LYS A 76 -2.12 10.35 -2.53
C LYS A 76 -1.21 10.39 -1.30
N ILE A 77 -1.79 10.33 -0.12
CA ILE A 77 -1.04 10.38 1.16
C ILE A 77 -0.20 9.13 1.30
N PHE A 78 -0.78 7.97 1.08
CA PHE A 78 -0.12 6.69 1.19
C PHE A 78 1.04 6.55 0.20
N GLY A 79 0.87 7.00 -1.04
CA GLY A 79 1.92 7.01 -2.04
C GLY A 79 3.12 7.87 -1.63
N VAL A 80 2.89 9.05 -1.08
CA VAL A 80 3.96 9.91 -0.56
C VAL A 80 4.65 9.26 0.64
N VAL A 81 3.89 8.73 1.59
CA VAL A 81 4.44 8.06 2.78
C VAL A 81 5.30 6.85 2.39
N TYR A 82 4.81 5.99 1.49
CA TYR A 82 5.59 4.84 1.03
C TYR A 82 6.77 5.22 0.15
N GLY A 83 6.71 6.34 -0.56
CA GLY A 83 7.86 6.92 -1.24
C GLY A 83 8.96 7.31 -0.26
N VAL A 84 8.61 7.95 0.85
CA VAL A 84 9.55 8.28 1.93
C VAL A 84 10.10 7.01 2.58
N VAL A 85 9.25 6.03 2.85
CA VAL A 85 9.66 4.72 3.39
C VAL A 85 10.66 4.01 2.46
N ALA A 86 10.43 4.05 1.15
CA ALA A 86 11.35 3.49 0.17
C ALA A 86 12.71 4.19 0.18
N VAL A 87 12.73 5.52 0.25
CA VAL A 87 14.00 6.29 0.37
C VAL A 87 14.74 5.91 1.63
N LEU A 88 14.06 5.83 2.77
CA LEU A 88 14.65 5.38 4.03
C LEU A 88 15.18 3.94 3.93
N GLY A 89 14.46 3.07 3.22
CA GLY A 89 14.89 1.70 2.96
C GLY A 89 16.21 1.62 2.18
N PHE A 90 16.41 2.48 1.18
CA PHE A 90 17.68 2.56 0.46
C PHE A 90 18.82 3.09 1.34
N VAL A 91 18.53 3.99 2.27
CA VAL A 91 19.55 4.53 3.19
C VAL A 91 19.95 3.51 4.24
N VAL A 92 18.98 2.78 4.80
CA VAL A 92 19.21 1.82 5.89
C VAL A 92 19.67 0.46 5.36
N GLY A 93 19.23 0.07 4.17
CA GLY A 93 19.47 -1.27 3.63
C GLY A 93 18.78 -2.36 4.43
N ASP A 94 19.47 -3.47 4.62
CA ASP A 94 18.97 -4.58 5.44
C ASP A 94 19.14 -4.22 6.93
N GLY A 95 18.10 -3.70 7.54
CA GLY A 95 18.14 -3.20 8.90
C GLY A 95 16.77 -2.79 9.41
N MET A 96 16.75 -1.77 10.25
CA MET A 96 15.51 -1.29 10.88
C MET A 96 15.25 0.17 10.55
N LEU A 97 14.14 0.43 9.87
CA LEU A 97 13.65 1.79 9.64
C LEU A 97 13.30 2.42 10.99
N LEU A 98 13.84 3.61 11.24
CA LEU A 98 13.66 4.36 12.49
C LEU A 98 14.01 3.53 13.76
N GLY A 99 14.85 2.50 13.63
CA GLY A 99 15.20 1.60 14.72
C GLY A 99 14.05 0.70 15.21
N LEU A 100 12.96 0.56 14.45
CA LEU A 100 11.74 -0.10 14.89
C LEU A 100 11.16 -1.11 13.91
N ILE A 101 11.16 -0.78 12.61
CA ILE A 101 10.47 -1.56 11.58
C ILE A 101 11.51 -2.30 10.74
N SER A 102 11.47 -3.64 10.75
CA SER A 102 12.34 -4.47 9.92
C SER A 102 12.19 -4.15 8.44
N ASN A 103 13.32 -4.12 7.73
CA ASN A 103 13.38 -3.85 6.30
C ASN A 103 14.52 -4.64 5.68
N ASN A 104 14.32 -5.08 4.45
CA ASN A 104 15.39 -5.59 3.59
C ASN A 104 15.26 -5.02 2.18
N THR A 105 16.20 -5.37 1.30
CA THR A 105 16.22 -4.89 -0.08
C THR A 105 14.94 -5.22 -0.84
N ALA A 106 14.36 -6.41 -0.63
CA ALA A 106 13.09 -6.81 -1.24
C ALA A 106 11.92 -5.91 -0.76
N ASP A 107 11.85 -5.62 0.53
CA ASP A 107 10.87 -4.66 1.09
C ASP A 107 10.99 -3.29 0.44
N THR A 108 12.21 -2.78 0.32
CA THR A 108 12.48 -1.46 -0.26
C THR A 108 11.96 -1.36 -1.70
N TRP A 109 12.23 -2.34 -2.55
CA TRP A 109 11.72 -2.35 -3.92
C TRP A 109 10.22 -2.52 -4.01
N LEU A 110 9.64 -3.34 -3.13
CA LEU A 110 8.17 -3.46 -3.03
C LEU A 110 7.54 -2.12 -2.65
N HIS A 111 8.13 -1.40 -1.70
CA HIS A 111 7.67 -0.07 -1.30
C HIS A 111 7.75 0.96 -2.44
N VAL A 112 8.79 0.89 -3.29
CA VAL A 112 8.86 1.70 -4.52
C VAL A 112 7.66 1.42 -5.42
N GLY A 113 7.38 0.16 -5.70
CA GLY A 113 6.24 -0.25 -6.54
C GLY A 113 4.90 0.21 -5.96
N ILE A 114 4.70 0.03 -4.67
CA ILE A 114 3.49 0.47 -3.95
C ILE A 114 3.34 1.99 -4.03
N ALA A 115 4.42 2.75 -3.81
CA ALA A 115 4.39 4.21 -3.89
C ALA A 115 4.01 4.70 -5.29
N VAL A 116 4.62 4.15 -6.33
CA VAL A 116 4.36 4.53 -7.73
C VAL A 116 2.90 4.24 -8.10
N VAL A 117 2.41 3.04 -7.84
CA VAL A 117 1.02 2.64 -8.13
C VAL A 117 0.04 3.52 -7.37
N SER A 118 0.30 3.77 -6.08
CA SER A 118 -0.57 4.60 -5.23
C SER A 118 -0.64 6.04 -5.74
N LEU A 119 0.47 6.65 -6.14
CA LEU A 119 0.50 7.99 -6.69
C LEU A 119 -0.23 8.07 -8.03
N ILE A 120 -0.08 7.06 -8.88
CA ILE A 120 -0.84 6.98 -10.13
C ILE A 120 -2.35 6.95 -9.84
N ILE A 121 -2.81 6.08 -8.95
CA ILE A 121 -4.23 5.98 -8.59
C ILE A 121 -4.73 7.29 -7.96
N GLY A 122 -3.95 7.87 -7.05
CA GLY A 122 -4.32 9.07 -6.33
C GLY A 122 -4.46 10.30 -7.23
N PHE A 123 -3.56 10.48 -8.17
CA PHE A 123 -3.48 11.68 -9.01
C PHE A 123 -4.07 11.52 -10.41
N ALA A 124 -4.30 10.30 -10.89
CA ALA A 124 -4.91 10.10 -12.20
C ALA A 124 -6.31 10.75 -12.27
N PRO A 125 -6.64 11.40 -13.39
CA PRO A 125 -7.97 11.98 -13.56
C PRO A 125 -9.01 10.85 -13.59
N SER A 126 -10.03 10.96 -12.75
CA SER A 126 -11.24 10.13 -12.84
C SER A 126 -11.97 10.53 -14.13
N GLY A 127 -12.22 9.57 -15.02
CA GLY A 127 -13.03 9.81 -16.20
C GLY A 127 -14.46 10.16 -15.76
N GLU A 128 -14.96 11.33 -16.15
CA GLU A 128 -16.40 11.58 -16.13
C GLU A 128 -17.06 10.62 -17.13
N LEU A 129 -18.08 9.92 -16.68
CA LEU A 129 -19.02 9.31 -17.61
C LEU A 129 -19.75 10.46 -18.26
N THR A 130 -19.27 10.94 -19.41
CA THR A 130 -20.11 11.75 -20.28
C THR A 130 -21.18 10.81 -20.80
N THR A 131 -22.35 10.83 -20.15
CA THR A 131 -23.59 10.40 -20.79
C THR A 131 -23.84 11.39 -21.92
N THR A 132 -23.36 11.06 -23.11
CA THR A 132 -23.90 11.63 -24.33
C THR A 132 -25.35 11.14 -24.39
N ALA A 133 -26.26 11.97 -23.88
CA ALA A 133 -27.66 11.82 -24.21
C ALA A 133 -27.77 11.99 -25.72
N ALA A 134 -28.12 10.91 -26.42
CA ALA A 134 -28.49 10.97 -27.83
C ALA A 134 -29.81 11.73 -28.01
#